data_65132cb7b748880e97973c99d11196e3
#
_entry.id   65132cb7b748880e97973c99d11196e3
#
_cell.length_a   1.000
_cell.length_b   1.000
_cell.length_c   1.000
_cell.angle_alpha   90.00
_cell.angle_beta   90.00
_cell.angle_gamma   90.00
#
_symmetry.space_group_name_H-M   'P 1'
#
loop_
_entity.id
_entity.type
_entity.pdbx_description
1 polymer ?
#
loop_
_entity_poly.entity_id
_entity_poly.type
_entity_poly.pdbx_seq_one_letter_code
_entity_poly.pdbx_strand_id
1 'polypeptide(L)'
;FALQNVSNVDIPAGVNIGVKVTVDGQESYVTASYKNGLKAKQTVILTTQSAWKATAGGHAVKAEADYRNKLTDELTRENNILGKKFNVAEKDDNGDYTPVTGGYDLVVTKVTFDKKNINPGDEVRFTATIVNAGDRDVPAGTKLGVQFQIDGNTSVITWNDKHYGGLKSHQKIT
;
A
#
# COMPACT_ATOMS: atom_id res chain seq x y z
N PHE A 1 -4.42 1.02 -11.57
CA PHE A 1 -3.80 1.97 -10.65
C PHE A 1 -4.64 3.23 -10.55
N ALA A 2 -4.88 3.71 -9.34
CA ALA A 2 -5.50 5.01 -9.14
C ALA A 2 -4.38 6.08 -9.11
N LEU A 3 -4.39 6.99 -10.08
CA LEU A 3 -3.49 8.14 -10.16
C LEU A 3 -4.28 9.39 -9.79
N GLN A 4 -3.81 10.15 -8.80
CA GLN A 4 -4.47 11.35 -8.33
C GLN A 4 -3.57 12.58 -8.49
N ASN A 5 -4.13 13.66 -8.98
CA ASN A 5 -3.51 14.97 -8.86
C ASN A 5 -3.81 15.53 -7.46
N VAL A 6 -2.87 15.44 -6.54
CA VAL A 6 -3.06 15.92 -5.15
C VAL A 6 -2.88 17.43 -4.99
N SER A 7 -2.43 18.13 -6.04
CA SER A 7 -2.23 19.58 -6.02
C SER A 7 -3.55 20.36 -6.12
N ASN A 8 -3.46 21.68 -5.99
CA ASN A 8 -4.58 22.61 -6.20
C ASN A 8 -4.59 23.19 -7.62
N VAL A 9 -3.72 22.70 -8.51
CA VAL A 9 -3.56 23.19 -9.89
C VAL A 9 -3.87 22.07 -10.86
N ASP A 10 -4.58 22.39 -11.94
CA ASP A 10 -4.89 21.44 -13.01
C ASP A 10 -3.65 21.06 -13.80
N ILE A 11 -3.48 19.81 -14.12
CA ILE A 11 -2.54 19.35 -15.14
C ILE A 11 -3.21 19.55 -16.49
N PRO A 12 -2.64 20.35 -17.42
CA PRO A 12 -3.29 20.64 -18.69
C PRO A 12 -3.37 19.42 -19.61
N ALA A 13 -4.34 19.44 -20.51
CA ALA A 13 -4.42 18.46 -21.57
C ALA A 13 -3.16 18.53 -22.48
N GLY A 14 -2.78 17.39 -23.03
CA GLY A 14 -1.59 17.25 -23.86
C GLY A 14 -0.34 16.81 -23.09
N VAL A 15 -0.29 16.99 -21.77
CA VAL A 15 0.78 16.40 -20.93
C VAL A 15 0.61 14.88 -20.88
N ASN A 16 1.67 14.18 -21.24
CA ASN A 16 1.66 12.73 -21.38
C ASN A 16 2.05 12.05 -20.08
N ILE A 17 1.08 11.79 -19.23
CA ILE A 17 1.28 11.12 -17.95
C ILE A 17 1.17 9.60 -18.10
N GLY A 18 2.03 8.84 -17.43
CA GLY A 18 1.98 7.40 -17.40
C GLY A 18 2.47 6.85 -16.06
N VAL A 19 2.13 5.60 -15.81
CA VAL A 19 2.62 4.85 -14.65
C VAL A 19 3.49 3.70 -15.16
N LYS A 20 4.70 3.58 -14.63
CA LYS A 20 5.56 2.42 -14.77
C LYS A 20 5.35 1.52 -13.54
N VAL A 21 5.16 0.26 -13.80
CA VAL A 21 5.00 -0.78 -12.78
C VAL A 21 6.16 -1.75 -12.89
N THR A 22 6.83 -2.03 -11.79
CA THR A 22 7.93 -3.00 -11.73
C THR A 22 7.52 -4.12 -10.78
N VAL A 23 7.67 -5.36 -11.23
CA VAL A 23 7.47 -6.55 -10.38
C VAL A 23 8.85 -7.12 -10.06
N ASP A 24 9.09 -7.40 -8.78
CA ASP A 24 10.34 -7.96 -8.22
C ASP A 24 11.61 -7.21 -8.64
N GLY A 25 11.45 -5.94 -8.95
CA GLY A 25 12.57 -5.07 -9.35
C GLY A 25 13.09 -5.29 -10.76
N GLN A 26 12.58 -6.27 -11.51
CA GLN A 26 13.13 -6.67 -12.80
C GLN A 26 12.20 -6.44 -13.98
N GLU A 27 10.97 -6.90 -13.92
CA GLU A 27 10.02 -6.76 -15.02
C GLU A 27 9.28 -5.44 -14.93
N SER A 28 9.23 -4.72 -16.05
CA SER A 28 8.57 -3.42 -16.11
C SER A 28 7.41 -3.42 -17.07
N TYR A 29 6.28 -2.91 -16.61
CA TYR A 29 5.04 -2.73 -17.35
C TYR A 29 4.65 -1.27 -17.33
N VAL A 30 4.06 -0.77 -18.39
CA VAL A 30 3.65 0.64 -18.47
C VAL A 30 2.16 0.74 -18.80
N THR A 31 1.51 1.78 -18.29
CA THR A 31 0.15 2.12 -18.68
C THR A 31 0.16 2.84 -20.03
N ALA A 32 -0.99 2.85 -20.69
CA ALA A 32 -1.20 3.80 -21.78
C ALA A 32 -1.02 5.22 -21.28
N SER A 33 -0.52 6.08 -22.17
CA SER A 33 -0.36 7.49 -21.86
C SER A 33 -1.71 8.17 -21.67
N TYR A 34 -1.89 8.86 -20.55
CA TYR A 34 -3.06 9.68 -20.28
C TYR A 34 -2.76 11.13 -20.67
N LYS A 35 -3.53 11.67 -21.62
CA LYS A 35 -3.30 13.00 -22.22
C LYS A 35 -4.47 13.97 -22.02
N ASN A 36 -5.54 13.57 -21.33
CA ASN A 36 -6.77 14.36 -21.25
C ASN A 36 -6.69 15.49 -20.19
N GLY A 37 -5.53 15.67 -19.57
CA GLY A 37 -5.37 16.54 -18.41
C GLY A 37 -5.96 15.91 -17.15
N LEU A 38 -5.61 16.44 -15.99
CA LEU A 38 -6.09 15.94 -14.72
C LEU A 38 -6.37 17.14 -13.79
N LYS A 39 -7.65 17.35 -13.50
CA LYS A 39 -8.07 18.44 -12.62
C LYS A 39 -7.42 18.34 -11.25
N ALA A 40 -7.31 19.48 -10.57
CA ALA A 40 -6.93 19.49 -9.16
C ALA A 40 -7.79 18.51 -8.35
N LYS A 41 -7.18 17.68 -7.52
CA LYS A 41 -7.82 16.63 -6.69
C LYS A 41 -8.50 15.48 -7.47
N GLN A 42 -8.49 15.50 -8.78
CA GLN A 42 -9.09 14.44 -9.60
C GLN A 42 -8.25 13.16 -9.54
N THR A 43 -8.94 12.03 -9.56
CA THR A 43 -8.36 10.69 -9.70
C THR A 43 -8.74 10.08 -11.04
N VAL A 44 -7.83 9.36 -11.66
CA VAL A 44 -8.06 8.55 -12.87
C VAL A 44 -7.56 7.13 -12.62
N ILE A 45 -8.24 6.15 -13.23
CA ILE A 45 -7.82 4.75 -13.19
C ILE A 45 -7.03 4.43 -14.45
N LEU A 46 -5.82 3.93 -14.29
CA LEU A 46 -4.93 3.51 -15.37
C LEU A 46 -4.64 2.00 -15.25
N THR A 47 -4.54 1.35 -16.40
CA THR A 47 -4.22 -0.09 -16.49
C THR A 47 -2.96 -0.27 -17.34
N THR A 48 -2.11 -1.24 -17.00
CA THR A 48 -0.93 -1.58 -17.81
C THR A 48 -1.35 -2.10 -19.18
N GLN A 49 -0.56 -1.80 -20.20
CA GLN A 49 -0.80 -2.23 -21.58
C GLN A 49 -0.59 -3.74 -21.77
N SER A 50 0.26 -4.35 -20.95
CA SER A 50 0.51 -5.78 -20.91
C SER A 50 0.25 -6.34 -19.52
N ALA A 51 -0.06 -7.63 -19.48
CA ALA A 51 -0.25 -8.37 -18.24
C ALA A 51 1.06 -9.01 -17.77
N TRP A 52 1.27 -9.02 -16.46
CA TRP A 52 2.27 -9.86 -15.84
C TRP A 52 1.76 -11.30 -15.75
N LYS A 53 2.62 -12.26 -16.10
CA LYS A 53 2.30 -13.67 -15.92
C LYS A 53 2.70 -14.08 -14.51
N ALA A 54 1.72 -14.39 -13.68
CA ALA A 54 1.94 -14.76 -12.29
C ALA A 54 2.79 -16.04 -12.19
N THR A 55 3.79 -15.98 -11.33
CA THR A 55 4.57 -17.14 -10.85
C THR A 55 4.27 -17.34 -9.38
N ALA A 56 4.42 -18.59 -8.90
CA ALA A 56 4.17 -18.90 -7.50
C ALA A 56 5.22 -18.26 -6.58
N GLY A 57 4.80 -17.90 -5.36
CA GLY A 57 5.67 -17.31 -4.35
C GLY A 57 5.35 -15.88 -3.97
N GLY A 58 6.25 -15.29 -3.18
CA GLY A 58 6.14 -13.90 -2.72
C GLY A 58 6.66 -12.91 -3.75
N HIS A 59 5.87 -11.87 -4.03
CA HIS A 59 6.20 -10.85 -5.02
C HIS A 59 6.08 -9.45 -4.43
N ALA A 60 6.84 -8.50 -5.02
CA ALA A 60 6.74 -7.09 -4.72
C ALA A 60 6.44 -6.31 -5.99
N VAL A 61 5.38 -5.49 -5.97
CA VAL A 61 5.08 -4.56 -7.04
C VAL A 61 5.38 -3.14 -6.58
N LYS A 62 6.02 -2.37 -7.47
CA LYS A 62 6.26 -0.94 -7.32
C LYS A 62 5.63 -0.22 -8.50
N ALA A 63 4.79 0.77 -8.23
CA ALA A 63 4.24 1.68 -9.22
C ALA A 63 4.91 3.06 -9.09
N GLU A 64 5.25 3.68 -10.22
CA GLU A 64 5.88 4.98 -10.30
C GLU A 64 5.12 5.86 -11.30
N ALA A 65 4.46 6.90 -10.78
CA ALA A 65 3.75 7.89 -11.58
C ALA A 65 4.75 8.84 -12.27
N ASP A 66 4.33 9.38 -13.40
CA ASP A 66 5.14 10.29 -14.24
C ASP A 66 6.60 9.83 -14.42
N TYR A 67 6.82 8.53 -14.61
CA TYR A 67 8.16 7.94 -14.77
C TYR A 67 8.98 8.52 -15.93
N ARG A 68 8.35 9.28 -16.82
CA ARG A 68 9.01 10.00 -17.93
C ARG A 68 9.35 11.46 -17.63
N ASN A 69 9.07 11.93 -16.41
CA ASN A 69 9.34 13.31 -15.97
C ASN A 69 8.71 14.36 -16.89
N LYS A 70 7.46 14.23 -17.23
CA LYS A 70 6.73 15.17 -18.09
C LYS A 70 6.08 16.32 -17.32
N LEU A 71 5.94 16.17 -16.00
CA LEU A 71 5.51 17.23 -15.11
C LEU A 71 6.74 17.91 -14.51
N THR A 72 7.17 19.02 -15.14
CA THR A 72 8.39 19.75 -14.73
C THR A 72 8.20 20.55 -13.45
N ASP A 73 6.97 20.98 -13.17
CA ASP A 73 6.62 21.84 -12.04
C ASP A 73 5.98 21.05 -10.88
N GLU A 74 6.28 19.77 -10.80
CA GLU A 74 5.77 18.91 -9.74
C GLU A 74 6.40 19.27 -8.40
N LEU A 75 5.55 19.52 -7.38
CA LEU A 75 6.00 20.01 -6.08
C LEU A 75 6.84 18.98 -5.31
N THR A 76 6.55 17.70 -5.50
CA THR A 76 7.29 16.58 -4.90
C THR A 76 7.11 15.33 -5.74
N ARG A 77 8.14 14.48 -5.79
CA ARG A 77 8.11 13.19 -6.47
C ARG A 77 8.14 12.01 -5.50
N GLU A 78 8.27 12.28 -4.22
CA GLU A 78 8.31 11.23 -3.19
C GLU A 78 7.00 10.44 -3.11
N ASN A 79 5.87 11.11 -3.37
CA ASN A 79 4.53 10.51 -3.40
C ASN A 79 4.17 9.84 -4.74
N ASN A 80 5.05 9.91 -5.74
CA ASN A 80 4.85 9.25 -7.04
C ASN A 80 5.07 7.74 -6.98
N ILE A 81 5.59 7.23 -5.89
CA ILE A 81 5.96 5.83 -5.75
C ILE A 81 5.05 5.14 -4.73
N LEU A 82 4.46 4.02 -5.16
CA LEU A 82 3.70 3.14 -4.30
C LEU A 82 4.19 1.70 -4.49
N GLY A 83 4.53 1.05 -3.38
CA GLY A 83 4.91 -0.36 -3.35
C GLY A 83 3.89 -1.22 -2.61
N LYS A 84 3.73 -2.47 -3.06
CA LYS A 84 2.92 -3.48 -2.39
C LYS A 84 3.54 -4.86 -2.54
N LYS A 85 3.54 -5.65 -1.47
CA LYS A 85 3.87 -7.07 -1.50
C LYS A 85 2.60 -7.90 -1.61
N PHE A 86 2.67 -9.04 -2.27
CA PHE A 86 1.58 -10.00 -2.39
C PHE A 86 2.16 -11.40 -2.63
N ASN A 87 1.36 -12.42 -2.40
CA ASN A 87 1.74 -13.81 -2.63
C ASN A 87 0.86 -14.42 -3.72
N VAL A 88 1.47 -15.27 -4.53
CA VAL A 88 0.80 -16.11 -5.53
C VAL A 88 0.85 -17.55 -5.03
N ALA A 89 -0.31 -18.18 -4.94
CA ALA A 89 -0.43 -19.57 -4.48
C ALA A 89 0.33 -20.53 -5.40
N GLU A 90 0.98 -21.51 -4.80
CA GLU A 90 1.58 -22.64 -5.50
C GLU A 90 0.51 -23.70 -5.82
N LYS A 91 0.74 -24.46 -6.88
CA LYS A 91 -0.02 -25.69 -7.09
C LYS A 91 0.69 -26.85 -6.40
N ASP A 92 -0.07 -27.69 -5.73
CA ASP A 92 0.44 -28.97 -5.23
C ASP A 92 0.67 -29.97 -6.38
N ASP A 93 1.21 -31.13 -6.03
CA ASP A 93 1.48 -32.21 -7.01
C ASP A 93 0.20 -32.75 -7.69
N ASN A 94 -0.97 -32.46 -7.15
CA ASN A 94 -2.28 -32.82 -7.72
C ASN A 94 -2.85 -31.72 -8.63
N GLY A 95 -2.18 -30.57 -8.71
CA GLY A 95 -2.62 -29.41 -9.48
C GLY A 95 -3.63 -28.51 -8.78
N ASP A 96 -3.94 -28.77 -7.52
CA ASP A 96 -4.75 -27.91 -6.68
C ASP A 96 -3.92 -26.74 -6.14
N TYR A 97 -4.53 -25.56 -6.08
CA TYR A 97 -3.88 -24.41 -5.47
C TYR A 97 -3.84 -24.61 -3.96
N THR A 98 -2.65 -24.90 -3.43
CA THR A 98 -2.44 -24.72 -2.01
C THR A 98 -2.43 -23.22 -1.72
N PRO A 99 -3.26 -22.75 -0.79
CA PRO A 99 -3.04 -21.42 -0.21
C PRO A 99 -1.58 -21.35 0.21
N VAL A 100 -0.91 -20.21 0.04
CA VAL A 100 0.45 -20.03 0.57
C VAL A 100 0.35 -20.27 2.07
N THR A 101 0.55 -21.53 2.42
CA THR A 101 0.38 -22.02 3.77
C THR A 101 1.70 -21.86 4.48
N GLY A 102 1.72 -21.15 5.54
CA GLY A 102 2.85 -21.24 6.42
C GLY A 102 3.14 -20.07 7.30
N GLY A 103 2.35 -19.00 7.30
CA GLY A 103 2.67 -17.87 8.13
C GLY A 103 1.48 -17.05 8.59
N TYR A 104 1.70 -16.28 9.64
CA TYR A 104 0.89 -15.12 9.94
C TYR A 104 1.48 -13.91 9.23
N ASP A 105 0.62 -13.02 8.73
CA ASP A 105 1.00 -11.79 8.06
C ASP A 105 0.24 -10.62 8.68
N LEU A 106 0.93 -9.78 9.43
CA LEU A 106 0.32 -8.67 10.13
C LEU A 106 0.35 -7.41 9.26
N VAL A 107 -0.82 -6.95 8.88
CA VAL A 107 -1.01 -5.78 8.01
C VAL A 107 -1.76 -4.69 8.75
N VAL A 108 -1.21 -3.48 8.77
CA VAL A 108 -1.95 -2.29 9.21
C VAL A 108 -2.87 -1.85 8.07
N THR A 109 -4.18 -1.94 8.30
CA THR A 109 -5.18 -1.65 7.26
C THR A 109 -5.82 -0.28 7.42
N LYS A 110 -5.71 0.34 8.60
CA LYS A 110 -6.28 1.64 8.89
C LYS A 110 -5.51 2.33 10.01
N VAL A 111 -5.35 3.65 9.87
CA VAL A 111 -4.91 4.53 10.95
C VAL A 111 -5.94 5.64 11.10
N THR A 112 -6.33 5.95 12.31
CA THR A 112 -7.26 7.04 12.63
C THR A 112 -6.73 7.90 13.77
N PHE A 113 -7.29 9.08 13.90
CA PHE A 113 -7.00 10.06 14.96
C PHE A 113 -8.24 10.24 15.83
N ASP A 114 -8.03 10.54 17.10
CA ASP A 114 -9.11 10.85 18.05
C ASP A 114 -9.73 12.24 17.82
N LYS A 115 -9.12 13.10 17.00
CA LYS A 115 -9.59 14.44 16.67
C LYS A 115 -9.89 14.58 15.18
N LYS A 116 -10.99 15.22 14.84
CA LYS A 116 -11.36 15.53 13.46
C LYS A 116 -10.60 16.73 12.90
N ASN A 117 -10.38 17.74 13.74
CA ASN A 117 -9.59 18.92 13.43
C ASN A 117 -8.42 18.98 14.42
N ILE A 118 -7.22 19.14 13.90
CA ILE A 118 -5.98 19.18 14.68
C ILE A 118 -5.38 20.57 14.54
N ASN A 119 -5.12 21.23 15.67
CA ASN A 119 -4.47 22.54 15.70
C ASN A 119 -3.06 22.42 16.31
N PRO A 120 -2.18 23.38 16.03
CA PRO A 120 -0.88 23.41 16.68
C PRO A 120 -1.02 23.38 18.23
N GLY A 121 -0.27 22.49 18.88
CA GLY A 121 -0.32 22.28 20.32
C GLY A 121 -1.33 21.24 20.81
N ASP A 122 -2.16 20.68 19.91
CA ASP A 122 -3.07 19.61 20.29
C ASP A 122 -2.35 18.30 20.59
N GLU A 123 -2.78 17.62 21.66
CA GLU A 123 -2.46 16.22 21.87
C GLU A 123 -3.34 15.35 20.99
N VAL A 124 -2.74 14.46 20.21
CA VAL A 124 -3.43 13.57 19.27
C VAL A 124 -3.11 12.13 19.59
N ARG A 125 -4.15 11.30 19.68
CA ARG A 125 -4.00 9.84 19.81
C ARG A 125 -4.22 9.17 18.47
N PHE A 126 -3.38 8.18 18.20
CA PHE A 126 -3.43 7.36 16.99
C PHE A 126 -4.04 6.00 17.32
N THR A 127 -4.86 5.51 16.43
CA THR A 127 -5.43 4.16 16.50
C THR A 127 -5.16 3.45 15.19
N ALA A 128 -4.61 2.24 15.25
CA ALA A 128 -4.37 1.40 14.08
C ALA A 128 -5.26 0.17 14.11
N THR A 129 -5.77 -0.22 12.95
CA THR A 129 -6.40 -1.53 12.77
C THR A 129 -5.41 -2.47 12.12
N ILE A 130 -5.14 -3.60 12.76
CA ILE A 130 -4.27 -4.67 12.27
C ILE A 130 -5.13 -5.85 11.84
N VAL A 131 -4.76 -6.47 10.74
CA VAL A 131 -5.33 -7.73 10.26
C VAL A 131 -4.22 -8.76 10.18
N ASN A 132 -4.48 -9.97 10.64
CA ASN A 132 -3.66 -11.11 10.25
C ASN A 132 -4.13 -11.58 8.86
N ALA A 133 -3.44 -11.15 7.81
CA ALA A 133 -3.75 -11.54 6.43
C ALA A 133 -3.21 -12.93 6.06
N GLY A 134 -2.41 -13.54 6.94
CA GLY A 134 -1.89 -14.89 6.77
C GLY A 134 -2.92 -15.97 7.07
N ASP A 135 -2.61 -17.18 6.71
CA ASP A 135 -3.45 -18.37 6.87
C ASP A 135 -3.24 -19.12 8.21
N ARG A 136 -2.22 -18.71 8.98
CA ARG A 136 -1.95 -19.24 10.33
C ARG A 136 -2.33 -18.24 11.40
N ASP A 137 -2.77 -18.77 12.51
CA ASP A 137 -3.06 -17.98 13.70
C ASP A 137 -1.76 -17.48 14.34
N VAL A 138 -1.69 -16.21 14.70
CA VAL A 138 -0.65 -15.72 15.60
C VAL A 138 -0.85 -16.43 16.93
N PRO A 139 0.18 -17.09 17.49
CA PRO A 139 0.04 -17.87 18.71
C PRO A 139 -0.43 -17.04 19.91
N ALA A 140 -1.20 -17.67 20.79
CA ALA A 140 -1.51 -17.10 22.08
C ALA A 140 -0.22 -16.76 22.85
N GLY A 141 -0.24 -15.69 23.62
CA GLY A 141 0.93 -15.17 24.33
C GLY A 141 1.83 -14.26 23.48
N THR A 142 1.59 -14.15 22.17
CA THR A 142 2.34 -13.21 21.32
C THR A 142 1.94 -11.77 21.62
N LYS A 143 2.91 -10.94 21.96
CA LYS A 143 2.70 -9.51 22.18
C LYS A 143 2.64 -8.79 20.84
N LEU A 144 1.50 -8.19 20.52
CA LEU A 144 1.30 -7.42 19.30
C LEU A 144 1.41 -5.93 19.59
N GLY A 145 2.12 -5.21 18.75
CA GLY A 145 2.28 -3.76 18.87
C GLY A 145 2.36 -3.09 17.52
N VAL A 146 2.09 -1.79 17.51
CA VAL A 146 2.25 -0.90 16.35
C VAL A 146 3.15 0.24 16.73
N GLN A 147 4.11 0.53 15.87
CA GLN A 147 4.90 1.73 15.95
C GLN A 147 4.33 2.77 14.99
N PHE A 148 4.04 3.95 15.52
CA PHE A 148 3.71 5.12 14.72
C PHE A 148 4.94 6.01 14.62
N GLN A 149 5.29 6.41 13.41
CA GLN A 149 6.37 7.34 13.16
C GLN A 149 5.79 8.62 12.59
N ILE A 150 6.15 9.76 13.18
CA ILE A 150 5.66 11.08 12.82
C ILE A 150 6.87 11.88 12.31
N ASP A 151 6.76 12.39 11.07
CA ASP A 151 7.79 13.21 10.41
C ASP A 151 9.18 12.54 10.40
N GLY A 152 9.20 11.22 10.39
CA GLY A 152 10.42 10.42 10.36
C GLY A 152 11.23 10.38 11.66
N ASN A 153 10.87 11.15 12.68
CA ASN A 153 11.71 11.33 13.88
C ASN A 153 11.07 10.88 15.19
N THR A 154 9.76 11.01 15.31
CA THR A 154 9.07 10.69 16.58
C THR A 154 8.40 9.34 16.47
N SER A 155 8.72 8.43 17.38
CA SER A 155 8.09 7.13 17.45
C SER A 155 7.18 7.04 18.66
N VAL A 156 5.92 6.67 18.42
CA VAL A 156 4.97 6.28 19.45
C VAL A 156 4.69 4.81 19.28
N ILE A 157 4.86 4.03 20.32
CA ILE A 157 4.63 2.60 20.31
C ILE A 157 3.41 2.28 21.16
N THR A 158 2.49 1.53 20.62
CA THR A 158 1.37 0.95 21.38
C THR A 158 1.47 -0.56 21.41
N TRP A 159 1.09 -1.15 22.53
CA TRP A 159 1.01 -2.58 22.72
C TRP A 159 -0.42 -2.96 23.09
N ASN A 160 -0.94 -3.99 22.45
CA ASN A 160 -2.25 -4.49 22.81
C ASN A 160 -2.12 -5.67 23.79
N ASP A 161 -2.14 -5.34 25.09
CA ASP A 161 -2.05 -6.33 26.16
C ASP A 161 -3.31 -7.21 26.29
N LYS A 162 -4.39 -6.88 25.55
CA LYS A 162 -5.66 -7.63 25.60
C LYS A 162 -5.70 -8.82 24.62
N HIS A 163 -4.72 -8.93 23.73
CA HIS A 163 -4.67 -9.97 22.71
C HIS A 163 -3.68 -11.10 23.00
N TYR A 164 -3.48 -11.43 24.27
CA TYR A 164 -2.69 -12.63 24.64
C TYR A 164 -3.29 -13.94 24.14
N GLY A 165 -4.55 -13.94 23.70
CA GLY A 165 -5.21 -15.08 23.05
C GLY A 165 -4.76 -15.35 21.62
N GLY A 166 -3.81 -14.55 21.12
CA GLY A 166 -3.37 -14.61 19.73
C GLY A 166 -4.29 -13.85 18.78
N LEU A 167 -4.01 -13.93 17.48
CA LEU A 167 -4.82 -13.33 16.43
C LEU A 167 -5.05 -14.37 15.34
N LYS A 168 -6.29 -14.81 15.19
CA LYS A 168 -6.63 -15.83 14.20
C LYS A 168 -6.37 -15.33 12.77
N SER A 169 -6.18 -16.29 11.86
CA SER A 169 -6.16 -16.03 10.44
C SER A 169 -7.37 -15.16 10.03
N HIS A 170 -7.14 -14.14 9.25
CA HIS A 170 -8.09 -13.13 8.77
C HIS A 170 -8.84 -12.33 9.86
N GLN A 171 -8.49 -12.51 11.12
CA GLN A 171 -9.01 -11.69 12.21
C GLN A 171 -8.37 -10.31 12.22
N LYS A 172 -9.17 -9.31 12.59
CA LYS A 172 -8.70 -7.92 12.80
C LYS A 172 -8.86 -7.49 14.24
N ILE A 173 -7.97 -6.61 14.67
CA ILE A 173 -8.03 -5.90 15.95
C ILE A 173 -7.78 -4.41 15.73
N THR A 174 -8.28 -3.59 16.64
CA THR A 174 -8.10 -2.14 16.63
C THR A 174 -7.69 -1.66 17.99
#